data_8d0c83a96da59e83279c1bea0eabbc8b
#
_entry.id   8d0c83a96da59e83279c1bea0eabbc8b
#
_cell.length_a   1.000
_cell.length_b   1.000
_cell.length_c   1.000
_cell.angle_alpha   90.00
_cell.angle_beta   90.00
_cell.angle_gamma   90.00
#
_symmetry.space_group_name_H-M   'P 1'
#
loop_
_entity.id
_entity.type
_entity.pdbx_description
1 polymer ?
#
loop_
_entity_poly.entity_id
_entity_poly.type
_entity_poly.pdbx_seq_one_letter_code
_entity_poly.pdbx_strand_id
1 'polypeptide(L)'
;AAPGIDLPPIDKSLVMTNFLQFLDFTLRFAPPGPEETGIRARLARIGVGAPGAVSLNDLSPEHKAALAQGLKEGVRKVNESVDQIGKKVNGWSVGSPFGDRAFFNGDWLKRAAAAQSGIYGNSAAEAVYPMARTDADGQPLDGSRHAYTLTFPPGQLPPVNAFWSVTIYDGKTQL
;
A
#
# COMPACT_ATOMS: atom_id res chain seq x y z
N ALA A 1 6.20 32.58 9.04
CA ALA A 1 7.00 31.41 9.37
C ALA A 1 6.01 30.28 9.69
N ALA A 2 6.13 29.12 9.05
CA ALA A 2 5.38 27.95 9.44
C ALA A 2 5.75 27.61 10.89
N PRO A 3 4.79 27.21 11.75
CA PRO A 3 5.12 26.76 13.09
C PRO A 3 6.14 25.63 12.95
N GLY A 4 7.19 25.68 13.78
CA GLY A 4 8.25 24.68 13.77
C GLY A 4 7.67 23.30 14.07
N ILE A 5 7.36 22.56 13.01
CA ILE A 5 7.00 21.13 13.10
C ILE A 5 8.32 20.40 13.06
N ASP A 6 8.67 19.76 14.15
CA ASP A 6 9.87 18.92 14.22
C ASP A 6 9.57 17.60 13.47
N LEU A 7 9.99 17.57 12.20
CA LEU A 7 9.83 16.40 11.35
C LEU A 7 10.89 15.36 11.73
N PRO A 8 10.52 14.10 11.97
CA PRO A 8 11.51 13.05 12.13
C PRO A 8 12.37 12.95 10.86
N PRO A 9 13.67 12.66 10.96
CA PRO A 9 14.53 12.49 9.80
C PRO A 9 13.95 11.45 8.83
N ILE A 10 13.65 11.86 7.59
CA ILE A 10 13.09 10.97 6.56
C ILE A 10 14.27 10.33 5.81
N ASP A 11 14.70 9.19 6.30
CA ASP A 11 15.64 8.31 5.63
C ASP A 11 14.95 6.96 5.38
N LYS A 12 14.95 6.51 4.14
CA LYS A 12 14.33 5.21 3.76
C LYS A 12 14.89 4.04 4.58
N SER A 13 16.16 4.09 4.97
CA SER A 13 16.78 3.06 5.82
C SER A 13 16.23 3.05 7.24
N LEU A 14 15.73 4.19 7.72
CA LEU A 14 15.19 4.36 9.07
C LEU A 14 13.68 4.14 9.15
N VAL A 15 12.96 4.16 8.02
CA VAL A 15 11.49 4.06 8.01
C VAL A 15 11.01 2.79 8.70
N MET A 16 11.65 1.65 8.44
CA MET A 16 11.27 0.39 9.07
C MET A 16 11.65 0.31 10.54
N THR A 17 12.82 0.85 10.90
CA THR A 17 13.30 0.87 12.28
C THR A 17 12.46 1.83 13.15
N ASN A 18 12.07 2.96 12.59
CA ASN A 18 11.36 4.03 13.28
C ASN A 18 9.88 4.13 12.87
N PHE A 19 9.32 3.08 12.29
CA PHE A 19 7.95 3.07 11.74
C PHE A 19 6.91 3.62 12.72
N LEU A 20 6.94 3.20 13.98
CA LEU A 20 5.97 3.64 14.98
C LEU A 20 6.10 5.13 15.32
N GLN A 21 7.30 5.70 15.24
CA GLN A 21 7.51 7.14 15.43
C GLN A 21 6.92 7.94 14.26
N PHE A 22 7.11 7.47 13.02
CA PHE A 22 6.49 8.09 11.84
C PHE A 22 4.97 7.96 11.90
N LEU A 23 4.46 6.82 12.31
CA LEU A 23 3.03 6.60 12.48
C LEU A 23 2.46 7.55 13.52
N ASP A 24 3.08 7.66 14.72
CA ASP A 24 2.67 8.58 15.78
C ASP A 24 2.63 10.02 15.28
N PHE A 25 3.70 10.45 14.60
CA PHE A 25 3.77 11.77 14.00
C PHE A 25 2.61 12.00 13.01
N THR A 26 2.40 11.08 12.07
CA THR A 26 1.38 11.20 11.02
C THR A 26 -0.04 11.26 11.61
N LEU A 27 -0.30 10.46 12.65
CA LEU A 27 -1.61 10.40 13.29
C LEU A 27 -2.02 11.69 14.00
N ARG A 28 -1.08 12.58 14.33
CA ARG A 28 -1.36 13.91 14.90
C ARG A 28 -2.06 14.84 13.91
N PHE A 29 -1.83 14.63 12.61
CA PHE A 29 -2.40 15.45 11.52
C PHE A 29 -3.59 14.79 10.84
N ALA A 30 -3.90 13.54 11.18
CA ALA A 30 -4.98 12.77 10.60
C ALA A 30 -6.11 12.58 11.63
N PRO A 31 -7.15 13.43 11.64
CA PRO A 31 -8.27 13.26 12.55
C PRO A 31 -8.94 11.89 12.30
N PRO A 32 -9.25 11.13 13.38
CA PRO A 32 -9.82 9.80 13.25
C PRO A 32 -11.24 9.85 12.68
N GLY A 33 -11.56 8.91 11.80
CA GLY A 33 -12.95 8.59 11.48
C GLY A 33 -13.56 7.65 12.51
N PRO A 34 -14.89 7.53 12.53
CA PRO A 34 -15.60 6.64 13.48
C PRO A 34 -15.08 5.19 13.42
N GLU A 35 -14.78 4.71 12.24
CA GLU A 35 -14.26 3.36 11.98
C GLU A 35 -12.83 3.14 12.51
N GLU A 36 -12.10 4.22 12.81
CA GLU A 36 -10.72 4.17 13.31
C GLU A 36 -10.63 4.07 14.84
N THR A 37 -11.73 4.26 15.56
CA THR A 37 -11.73 4.32 17.03
C THR A 37 -11.07 3.08 17.64
N GLY A 38 -11.42 1.89 17.17
CA GLY A 38 -10.89 0.63 17.69
C GLY A 38 -9.39 0.47 17.45
N ILE A 39 -8.90 0.77 16.25
CA ILE A 39 -7.47 0.66 15.95
C ILE A 39 -6.66 1.73 16.66
N ARG A 40 -7.19 2.97 16.77
CA ARG A 40 -6.56 4.05 17.51
C ARG A 40 -6.40 3.70 19.01
N ALA A 41 -7.43 3.13 19.62
CA ALA A 41 -7.38 2.67 21.00
C ALA A 41 -6.30 1.56 21.20
N ARG A 42 -6.15 0.66 20.24
CA ARG A 42 -5.09 -0.37 20.27
C ARG A 42 -3.70 0.24 20.13
N LEU A 43 -3.52 1.19 19.21
CA LEU A 43 -2.24 1.90 19.01
C LEU A 43 -1.85 2.72 20.24
N ALA A 44 -2.81 3.36 20.90
CA ALA A 44 -2.59 4.11 22.15
C ALA A 44 -1.99 3.23 23.26
N ARG A 45 -2.33 1.93 23.31
CA ARG A 45 -1.78 1.00 24.30
C ARG A 45 -0.26 0.74 24.15
N ILE A 46 0.27 0.98 22.96
CA ILE A 46 1.71 0.87 22.67
C ILE A 46 2.38 2.23 22.50
N GLY A 47 1.70 3.31 22.92
CA GLY A 47 2.29 4.64 22.93
C GLY A 47 2.18 5.43 21.63
N VAL A 48 1.30 5.02 20.71
CA VAL A 48 1.16 5.66 19.40
C VAL A 48 -0.17 6.41 19.29
N GLY A 49 -0.11 7.68 18.93
CA GLY A 49 -1.30 8.50 18.63
C GLY A 49 -2.06 9.03 19.84
N ALA A 50 -1.52 8.95 21.05
CA ALA A 50 -2.17 9.45 22.28
C ALA A 50 -1.29 10.42 23.05
N PRO A 51 -1.82 11.54 23.53
CA PRO A 51 -1.10 12.42 24.47
C PRO A 51 -0.75 11.67 25.74
N GLY A 52 0.51 11.73 26.18
CA GLY A 52 0.98 11.06 27.40
C GLY A 52 1.15 9.54 27.27
N ALA A 53 1.18 9.05 26.03
CA ALA A 53 1.48 7.65 25.73
C ALA A 53 2.85 7.23 26.27
N VAL A 54 2.98 5.96 26.58
CA VAL A 54 4.25 5.34 26.98
C VAL A 54 5.28 5.58 25.86
N SER A 55 6.44 6.14 26.24
CA SER A 55 7.52 6.28 25.27
C SER A 55 7.96 4.92 24.76
N LEU A 56 8.13 4.77 23.45
CA LEU A 56 8.67 3.54 22.86
C LEU A 56 10.05 3.17 23.42
N ASN A 57 10.78 4.18 23.91
CA ASN A 57 12.09 3.98 24.53
C ASN A 57 11.98 3.33 25.92
N ASP A 58 10.88 3.54 26.61
CA ASP A 58 10.64 3.06 27.98
C ASP A 58 10.02 1.65 28.04
N LEU A 59 9.78 1.04 26.89
CA LEU A 59 9.29 -0.32 26.80
C LEU A 59 10.35 -1.32 27.30
N SER A 60 9.87 -2.37 27.99
CA SER A 60 10.72 -3.49 28.38
C SER A 60 11.39 -4.17 27.18
N PRO A 61 12.52 -4.84 27.35
CA PRO A 61 13.16 -5.61 26.28
C PRO A 61 12.21 -6.61 25.61
N GLU A 62 11.35 -7.25 26.39
CA GLU A 62 10.34 -8.18 25.89
C GLU A 62 9.32 -7.48 24.98
N HIS A 63 8.79 -6.33 25.40
CA HIS A 63 7.85 -5.56 24.58
C HIS A 63 8.52 -5.01 23.29
N LYS A 64 9.78 -4.59 23.36
CA LYS A 64 10.55 -4.19 22.17
C LYS A 64 10.71 -5.34 21.19
N ALA A 65 11.02 -6.54 21.68
CA ALA A 65 11.13 -7.73 20.85
C ALA A 65 9.77 -8.11 20.20
N ALA A 66 8.69 -8.04 20.98
CA ALA A 66 7.33 -8.29 20.46
C ALA A 66 6.93 -7.27 19.38
N LEU A 67 7.26 -5.98 19.55
CA LEU A 67 7.03 -4.95 18.53
C LEU A 67 7.83 -5.23 17.26
N ALA A 68 9.11 -5.55 17.37
CA ALA A 68 9.94 -5.88 16.22
C ALA A 68 9.38 -7.09 15.43
N GLN A 69 8.93 -8.12 16.13
CA GLN A 69 8.27 -9.26 15.50
C GLN A 69 6.95 -8.86 14.84
N GLY A 70 6.14 -8.03 15.50
CA GLY A 70 4.89 -7.52 14.95
C GLY A 70 5.08 -6.70 13.68
N LEU A 71 6.11 -5.83 13.63
CA LEU A 71 6.46 -5.07 12.43
C LEU A 71 6.86 -6.00 11.27
N LYS A 72 7.73 -6.98 11.54
CA LYS A 72 8.14 -7.99 10.53
C LYS A 72 6.95 -8.75 9.97
N GLU A 73 6.07 -9.20 10.84
CA GLU A 73 4.85 -9.92 10.45
C GLU A 73 3.87 -9.01 9.68
N GLY A 74 3.75 -7.75 10.08
CA GLY A 74 2.94 -6.75 9.39
C GLY A 74 3.39 -6.55 7.94
N VAL A 75 4.70 -6.36 7.73
CA VAL A 75 5.28 -6.23 6.38
C VAL A 75 4.99 -7.46 5.52
N ARG A 76 5.19 -8.66 6.09
CA ARG A 76 4.91 -9.91 5.38
C ARG A 76 3.44 -9.98 4.93
N LYS A 77 2.51 -9.69 5.83
CA LYS A 77 1.07 -9.71 5.52
C LYS A 77 0.68 -8.68 4.47
N VAL A 78 1.24 -7.48 4.52
CA VAL A 78 0.99 -6.45 3.50
C VAL A 78 1.50 -6.92 2.14
N ASN A 79 2.71 -7.45 2.06
CA ASN A 79 3.26 -7.98 0.80
C ASN A 79 2.38 -9.10 0.23
N GLU A 80 1.99 -10.07 1.03
CA GLU A 80 1.09 -11.15 0.61
C GLU A 80 -0.26 -10.61 0.13
N SER A 81 -0.79 -9.57 0.79
CA SER A 81 -2.03 -8.93 0.37
C SER A 81 -1.88 -8.18 -0.96
N VAL A 82 -0.73 -7.56 -1.22
CA VAL A 82 -0.41 -6.93 -2.51
C VAL A 82 -0.42 -7.97 -3.64
N ASP A 83 0.19 -9.13 -3.41
CA ASP A 83 0.25 -10.21 -4.40
C ASP A 83 -1.13 -10.80 -4.75
N GLN A 84 -2.10 -10.61 -3.86
CA GLN A 84 -3.49 -11.05 -4.05
C GLN A 84 -4.41 -9.98 -4.65
N ILE A 85 -3.89 -8.78 -4.95
CA ILE A 85 -4.69 -7.71 -5.55
C ILE A 85 -5.15 -8.10 -6.96
N GLY A 86 -6.46 -7.95 -7.18
CA GLY A 86 -7.09 -8.21 -8.46
C GLY A 86 -7.38 -9.68 -8.73
N LYS A 87 -8.27 -9.91 -9.68
CA LYS A 87 -8.62 -11.24 -10.18
C LYS A 87 -7.74 -11.57 -11.38
N LYS A 88 -7.21 -12.77 -11.43
CA LYS A 88 -6.46 -13.23 -12.61
C LYS A 88 -7.41 -13.56 -13.76
N VAL A 89 -7.21 -12.89 -14.88
CA VAL A 89 -7.98 -13.10 -16.12
C VAL A 89 -6.99 -13.09 -17.28
N ASN A 90 -6.85 -14.20 -17.98
CA ASN A 90 -5.95 -14.36 -19.13
C ASN A 90 -4.50 -13.89 -18.82
N GLY A 91 -3.97 -14.22 -17.65
CA GLY A 91 -2.62 -13.81 -17.23
C GLY A 91 -2.53 -12.40 -16.66
N TRP A 92 -3.57 -11.58 -16.82
CA TRP A 92 -3.65 -10.24 -16.26
C TRP A 92 -4.23 -10.25 -14.84
N SER A 93 -3.73 -9.38 -13.99
CA SER A 93 -4.37 -9.05 -12.72
C SER A 93 -5.30 -7.88 -12.97
N VAL A 94 -6.61 -8.12 -12.87
CA VAL A 94 -7.66 -7.13 -13.16
C VAL A 94 -8.38 -6.77 -11.87
N GLY A 95 -8.48 -5.49 -11.57
CA GLY A 95 -9.17 -4.96 -10.40
C GLY A 95 -8.57 -3.65 -9.95
N SER A 96 -9.24 -2.99 -9.02
CA SER A 96 -8.73 -1.81 -8.35
C SER A 96 -8.75 -2.05 -6.84
N PRO A 97 -7.60 -1.96 -6.15
CA PRO A 97 -7.56 -2.03 -4.69
C PRO A 97 -7.94 -0.68 -4.04
N PHE A 98 -8.27 0.33 -4.84
CA PHE A 98 -8.44 1.71 -4.41
C PHE A 98 -9.90 2.08 -4.21
N GLY A 99 -10.16 2.89 -3.19
CA GLY A 99 -11.49 3.38 -2.86
C GLY A 99 -11.46 4.32 -1.66
N ASP A 100 -12.63 4.74 -1.24
CA ASP A 100 -12.83 5.58 -0.09
C ASP A 100 -12.88 4.80 1.25
N ARG A 101 -13.22 5.47 2.33
CA ARG A 101 -13.34 4.83 3.65
C ARG A 101 -14.41 3.73 3.68
N ALA A 102 -15.52 3.93 2.99
CA ALA A 102 -16.61 2.96 2.93
C ALA A 102 -16.18 1.68 2.19
N PHE A 103 -15.40 1.82 1.13
CA PHE A 103 -14.82 0.70 0.38
C PHE A 103 -13.92 -0.17 1.25
N PHE A 104 -13.08 0.43 2.07
CA PHE A 104 -12.18 -0.31 2.96
C PHE A 104 -12.90 -0.86 4.20
N ASN A 105 -13.92 -0.15 4.71
CA ASN A 105 -14.76 -0.56 5.83
C ASN A 105 -13.98 -1.17 7.02
N GLY A 106 -12.88 -0.52 7.42
CA GLY A 106 -12.03 -1.00 8.53
C GLY A 106 -11.06 -2.14 8.17
N ASP A 107 -10.99 -2.56 6.92
CA ASP A 107 -9.95 -3.51 6.44
C ASP A 107 -8.63 -2.77 6.26
N TRP A 108 -7.89 -2.65 7.36
CA TRP A 108 -6.61 -1.95 7.40
C TRP A 108 -5.52 -2.64 6.59
N LEU A 109 -5.58 -3.96 6.47
CA LEU A 109 -4.63 -4.73 5.67
C LEU A 109 -4.81 -4.44 4.18
N LYS A 110 -6.04 -4.48 3.70
CA LYS A 110 -6.39 -4.11 2.32
C LYS A 110 -5.99 -2.67 2.02
N ARG A 111 -6.23 -1.75 2.95
CA ARG A 111 -5.85 -0.33 2.80
C ARG A 111 -4.32 -0.16 2.74
N ALA A 112 -3.57 -0.88 3.57
CA ALA A 112 -2.10 -0.86 3.54
C ALA A 112 -1.55 -1.44 2.23
N ALA A 113 -2.11 -2.55 1.75
CA ALA A 113 -1.74 -3.14 0.47
C ALA A 113 -2.05 -2.21 -0.72
N ALA A 114 -3.20 -1.51 -0.69
CA ALA A 114 -3.54 -0.50 -1.68
C ALA A 114 -2.53 0.65 -1.68
N ALA A 115 -2.16 1.18 -0.50
CA ALA A 115 -1.18 2.26 -0.38
C ALA A 115 0.21 1.83 -0.88
N GLN A 116 0.62 0.59 -0.62
CA GLN A 116 1.90 0.06 -1.10
C GLN A 116 1.92 -0.16 -2.61
N SER A 117 0.80 -0.56 -3.21
CA SER A 117 0.72 -0.82 -4.65
C SER A 117 0.55 0.46 -5.48
N GLY A 118 0.02 1.54 -4.90
CA GLY A 118 -0.16 2.81 -5.62
C GLY A 118 -0.96 3.82 -4.79
N ILE A 119 -0.29 4.58 -3.94
CA ILE A 119 -0.91 5.49 -2.95
C ILE A 119 -1.88 6.53 -3.57
N TYR A 120 -1.70 6.85 -4.85
CA TYR A 120 -2.54 7.82 -5.58
C TYR A 120 -3.50 7.15 -6.57
N GLY A 121 -3.73 5.83 -6.44
CA GLY A 121 -4.64 5.10 -7.31
C GLY A 121 -6.10 5.55 -7.14
N ASN A 122 -6.81 5.63 -8.27
CA ASN A 122 -8.21 6.02 -8.30
C ASN A 122 -9.14 4.83 -8.03
N SER A 123 -10.36 5.11 -7.59
CA SER A 123 -11.40 4.09 -7.45
C SER A 123 -11.75 3.46 -8.80
N ALA A 124 -12.31 2.24 -8.78
CA ALA A 124 -12.71 1.54 -9.99
C ALA A 124 -13.78 2.27 -10.82
N ALA A 125 -14.52 3.21 -10.20
CA ALA A 125 -15.48 4.05 -10.91
C ALA A 125 -14.81 5.07 -11.84
N GLU A 126 -13.56 5.45 -11.53
CA GLU A 126 -12.79 6.42 -12.30
C GLU A 126 -11.76 5.76 -13.21
N ALA A 127 -11.00 4.79 -12.68
CA ALA A 127 -9.95 4.11 -13.44
C ALA A 127 -9.73 2.66 -12.97
N VAL A 128 -9.39 1.80 -13.93
CA VAL A 128 -8.97 0.42 -13.66
C VAL A 128 -7.57 0.22 -14.22
N TYR A 129 -6.71 -0.47 -13.46
CA TYR A 129 -5.30 -0.68 -13.79
C TYR A 129 -5.01 -2.18 -13.96
N PRO A 130 -5.36 -2.79 -15.10
CA PRO A 130 -4.97 -4.17 -15.37
C PRO A 130 -3.45 -4.27 -15.49
N MET A 131 -2.86 -5.27 -14.85
CA MET A 131 -1.42 -5.45 -14.84
C MET A 131 -1.04 -6.87 -15.27
N ALA A 132 -0.10 -6.99 -16.21
CA ALA A 132 0.54 -8.25 -16.57
C ALA A 132 2.01 -8.22 -16.12
N ARG A 133 2.47 -9.36 -15.59
CA ARG A 133 3.90 -9.58 -15.24
C ARG A 133 4.48 -10.80 -15.92
N THR A 134 3.63 -11.53 -16.64
CA THR A 134 3.98 -12.75 -17.38
C THR A 134 3.43 -12.67 -18.79
N ASP A 135 4.05 -13.38 -19.70
CA ASP A 135 3.55 -13.60 -21.05
C ASP A 135 2.45 -14.66 -21.09
N ALA A 136 2.03 -15.05 -22.31
CA ALA A 136 0.99 -16.06 -22.53
C ALA A 136 1.38 -17.47 -22.05
N ASP A 137 2.67 -17.76 -21.98
CA ASP A 137 3.23 -19.03 -21.50
C ASP A 137 3.49 -19.01 -19.98
N GLY A 138 3.14 -17.92 -19.30
CA GLY A 138 3.34 -17.75 -17.86
C GLY A 138 4.78 -17.41 -17.47
N GLN A 139 5.66 -17.10 -18.44
CA GLN A 139 7.03 -16.70 -18.17
C GLN A 139 7.09 -15.22 -17.77
N PRO A 140 7.97 -14.81 -16.84
CA PRO A 140 8.16 -13.40 -16.50
C PRO A 140 8.49 -12.56 -17.74
N LEU A 141 7.89 -11.38 -17.85
CA LEU A 141 8.20 -10.44 -18.92
C LEU A 141 9.67 -10.00 -18.82
N ASP A 142 10.40 -10.07 -19.93
CA ASP A 142 11.79 -9.64 -20.05
C ASP A 142 12.00 -8.89 -21.37
N GLY A 143 11.84 -7.57 -21.33
CA GLY A 143 11.99 -6.68 -22.48
C GLY A 143 13.43 -6.58 -23.00
N SER A 144 14.43 -7.09 -22.27
CA SER A 144 15.82 -7.15 -22.76
C SER A 144 16.03 -8.31 -23.73
N ARG A 145 15.16 -9.31 -23.72
CA ARG A 145 15.31 -10.55 -24.48
C ARG A 145 14.17 -10.78 -25.50
N HIS A 146 13.00 -10.20 -25.25
CA HIS A 146 11.81 -10.49 -26.04
C HIS A 146 11.06 -9.21 -26.40
N ALA A 147 10.47 -9.20 -27.59
CA ALA A 147 9.45 -8.24 -27.99
C ALA A 147 8.07 -8.87 -27.71
N TYR A 148 7.15 -8.07 -27.16
CA TYR A 148 5.80 -8.52 -26.82
C TYR A 148 4.76 -7.81 -27.66
N THR A 149 3.70 -8.52 -28.01
CA THR A 149 2.55 -7.98 -28.74
C THR A 149 1.30 -8.14 -27.89
N LEU A 150 0.56 -7.06 -27.71
CA LEU A 150 -0.78 -7.07 -27.14
C LEU A 150 -1.78 -6.83 -28.27
N THR A 151 -2.68 -7.79 -28.49
CA THR A 151 -3.66 -7.70 -29.55
C THR A 151 -5.06 -7.53 -28.96
N PHE A 152 -5.79 -6.54 -29.47
CA PHE A 152 -7.22 -6.35 -29.21
C PHE A 152 -8.00 -6.77 -30.45
N PRO A 153 -8.75 -7.88 -30.42
CA PRO A 153 -9.61 -8.29 -31.53
C PRO A 153 -10.64 -7.19 -31.87
N PRO A 154 -11.18 -7.17 -33.08
CA PRO A 154 -12.25 -6.23 -33.44
C PRO A 154 -13.40 -6.27 -32.45
N GLY A 155 -13.84 -5.10 -31.98
CA GLY A 155 -14.92 -4.96 -30.99
C GLY A 155 -14.53 -5.28 -29.53
N GLN A 156 -13.27 -5.59 -29.24
CA GLN A 156 -12.78 -5.92 -27.90
C GLN A 156 -11.79 -4.87 -27.33
N LEU A 157 -11.91 -3.63 -27.75
CA LEU A 157 -11.18 -2.54 -27.12
C LEU A 157 -11.66 -2.34 -25.67
N PRO A 158 -10.80 -1.80 -24.78
CA PRO A 158 -11.19 -1.52 -23.41
C PRO A 158 -12.48 -0.67 -23.35
N PRO A 159 -13.50 -1.06 -22.56
CA PRO A 159 -14.80 -0.42 -22.52
C PRO A 159 -14.75 0.84 -21.63
N VAL A 160 -14.08 1.87 -22.09
CA VAL A 160 -13.89 3.13 -21.38
C VAL A 160 -14.61 4.28 -22.08
N ASN A 161 -15.05 5.27 -21.31
CA ASN A 161 -15.72 6.46 -21.84
C ASN A 161 -14.73 7.56 -22.26
N ALA A 162 -13.56 7.61 -21.65
CA ALA A 162 -12.59 8.66 -21.92
C ALA A 162 -11.41 8.14 -22.76
N PHE A 163 -10.46 7.46 -22.16
CA PHE A 163 -9.28 6.94 -22.86
C PHE A 163 -8.74 5.69 -22.18
N TRP A 164 -7.88 4.99 -22.89
CA TRP A 164 -7.04 3.92 -22.35
C TRP A 164 -5.61 4.06 -22.87
N SER A 165 -4.67 3.49 -22.17
CA SER A 165 -3.26 3.44 -22.59
C SER A 165 -2.64 2.12 -22.15
N VAL A 166 -1.54 1.76 -22.81
CA VAL A 166 -0.65 0.68 -22.39
C VAL A 166 0.68 1.31 -22.03
N THR A 167 1.15 1.07 -20.82
CA THR A 167 2.43 1.57 -20.32
C THR A 167 3.28 0.39 -19.88
N ILE A 168 4.55 0.42 -20.23
CA ILE A 168 5.56 -0.54 -19.78
C ILE A 168 6.41 0.15 -18.73
N TYR A 169 6.62 -0.56 -17.64
CA TYR A 169 7.49 -0.09 -16.55
C TYR A 169 8.69 -1.02 -16.38
N ASP A 170 9.83 -0.47 -16.06
CA ASP A 170 10.95 -1.27 -15.57
C ASP A 170 10.58 -1.95 -14.25
N GLY A 171 10.83 -3.25 -14.15
CA GLY A 171 10.40 -4.06 -13.02
C GLY A 171 11.08 -3.73 -11.67
N LYS A 172 12.22 -3.02 -11.71
CA LYS A 172 12.98 -2.64 -10.50
C LYS A 172 12.72 -1.21 -10.08
N THR A 173 12.73 -0.29 -11.05
CA THR A 173 12.61 1.14 -10.80
C THR A 173 11.17 1.63 -10.85
N GLN A 174 10.30 0.92 -11.55
CA GLN A 174 8.91 1.29 -11.84
C GLN A 174 8.79 2.64 -12.60
N LEU A 175 9.82 2.96 -13.39
CA LEU A 175 9.90 4.14 -14.25
C LEU A 175 9.78 3.74 -15.72
#